data_3a0d1dbbfe6764dac091bfd4621d3d4c
#
_entry.id   3a0d1dbbfe6764dac091bfd4621d3d4c
#
_cell.length_a   1.000
_cell.length_b   1.000
_cell.length_c   1.000
_cell.angle_alpha   90.00
_cell.angle_beta   90.00
_cell.angle_gamma   90.00
#
_symmetry.space_group_name_H-M   'P 1'
#
loop_
_entity.id
_entity.type
_entity.pdbx_description
1 polymer ?
#
loop_
_entity_poly.entity_id
_entity_poly.type
_entity_poly.pdbx_seq_one_letter_code
_entity_poly.pdbx_strand_id
1 'polypeptide(L)'
;FKIVKFMNMKGDSVRTLNFQQKGFDDETLNIADGLDANVTHYMQVSPTRDYVYISYSGRTPYAVGSDNDKGILYMYVEQYEWNGNPVRKYKLDTFSISMMVDGRLNRLMLITYYNDDPYFIYQLKD
;
A
#
# COMPACT_ATOMS: atom_id res chain seq x y z
N PHE A 1 -0.04 10.07 -6.57
CA PHE A 1 -1.46 9.94 -6.93
C PHE A 1 -2.09 8.75 -6.21
N LYS A 2 -3.28 8.91 -5.65
CA LYS A 2 -4.03 7.82 -5.02
C LYS A 2 -5.08 7.27 -6.00
N ILE A 3 -4.61 6.62 -7.05
CA ILE A 3 -5.45 6.05 -8.11
C ILE A 3 -5.14 4.57 -8.27
N VAL A 4 -6.18 3.73 -8.27
CA VAL A 4 -6.09 2.30 -8.61
C VAL A 4 -6.95 2.03 -9.82
N LYS A 5 -6.38 1.41 -10.84
CA LYS A 5 -7.08 1.07 -12.07
C LYS A 5 -7.10 -0.44 -12.26
N PHE A 6 -8.29 -1.01 -12.29
CA PHE A 6 -8.53 -2.40 -12.64
C PHE A 6 -8.77 -2.50 -14.14
N MET A 7 -8.05 -3.39 -14.81
CA MET A 7 -8.11 -3.58 -16.25
C MET A 7 -8.29 -5.07 -16.55
N ASN A 8 -8.98 -5.38 -17.65
CA ASN A 8 -9.04 -6.76 -18.15
C ASN A 8 -7.76 -7.11 -18.93
N MET A 9 -7.64 -8.37 -19.35
CA MET A 9 -6.49 -8.86 -20.12
C MET A 9 -6.33 -8.19 -21.50
N LYS A 10 -7.36 -7.52 -22.01
CA LYS A 10 -7.32 -6.76 -23.28
C LYS A 10 -6.88 -5.30 -23.07
N GLY A 11 -6.70 -4.88 -21.81
CA GLY A 11 -6.32 -3.52 -21.46
C GLY A 11 -7.52 -2.55 -21.29
N ASP A 12 -8.75 -3.03 -21.37
CA ASP A 12 -9.92 -2.19 -21.13
C ASP A 12 -10.07 -1.90 -19.64
N SER A 13 -10.47 -0.68 -19.30
CA SER A 13 -10.73 -0.29 -17.92
C SER A 13 -12.00 -0.96 -17.40
N VAL A 14 -11.87 -1.79 -16.38
CA VAL A 14 -12.99 -2.39 -15.65
C VAL A 14 -13.50 -1.42 -14.59
N ARG A 15 -12.59 -0.84 -13.82
CA ARG A 15 -12.92 0.12 -12.78
C ARG A 15 -11.72 1.00 -12.47
N THR A 16 -11.99 2.27 -12.18
CA THR A 16 -10.98 3.21 -11.66
C THR A 16 -11.44 3.72 -10.29
N LEU A 17 -10.61 3.53 -9.27
CA LEU A 17 -10.78 4.12 -7.95
C LEU A 17 -9.88 5.35 -7.87
N ASN A 18 -10.47 6.51 -7.70
CA ASN A 18 -9.76 7.78 -7.57
C ASN A 18 -10.04 8.37 -6.19
N PHE A 19 -9.02 8.34 -5.33
CA PHE A 19 -9.07 8.89 -3.96
C PHE A 19 -8.33 10.21 -3.84
N GLN A 20 -7.98 10.83 -4.97
CA GLN A 20 -7.26 12.09 -5.00
C GLN A 20 -8.12 13.20 -4.41
N GLN A 21 -7.54 14.02 -3.55
CA GLN A 21 -8.24 15.17 -2.98
C GLN A 21 -8.48 16.24 -4.04
N LYS A 22 -9.62 16.93 -3.95
CA LYS A 22 -9.89 18.10 -4.79
C LYS A 22 -8.85 19.19 -4.52
N GLY A 23 -8.34 19.81 -5.58
CA GLY A 23 -7.34 20.86 -5.48
C GLY A 23 -5.89 20.38 -5.45
N PHE A 24 -5.67 19.10 -5.72
CA PHE A 24 -4.31 18.61 -5.96
C PHE A 24 -3.79 19.22 -7.27
N ASP A 25 -2.69 19.96 -7.15
CA ASP A 25 -2.00 20.59 -8.25
C ASP A 25 -0.71 19.84 -8.54
N ASP A 26 -0.69 19.10 -9.65
CA ASP A 26 0.47 18.31 -10.08
C ASP A 26 1.56 19.15 -10.77
N GLU A 27 1.23 20.36 -11.18
CA GLU A 27 2.21 21.30 -11.75
C GLU A 27 3.20 21.82 -10.69
N THR A 28 2.80 21.81 -9.42
CA THR A 28 3.65 22.23 -8.30
C THR A 28 4.50 21.11 -7.72
N LEU A 29 4.38 19.88 -8.21
CA LEU A 29 5.19 18.75 -7.76
C LEU A 29 6.67 18.98 -8.04
N ASN A 30 7.38 19.51 -7.08
CA ASN A 30 8.83 19.60 -7.09
C ASN A 30 9.40 18.31 -6.49
N ILE A 31 10.24 17.61 -7.23
CA ILE A 31 10.89 16.38 -6.76
C ILE A 31 11.72 16.65 -5.50
N ALA A 32 12.31 17.84 -5.37
CA ALA A 32 13.07 18.23 -4.18
C ALA A 32 12.20 18.35 -2.92
N ASP A 33 10.94 18.76 -3.08
CA ASP A 33 9.97 18.88 -1.98
C ASP A 33 9.18 17.57 -1.76
N GLY A 34 9.39 16.57 -2.63
CA GLY A 34 8.60 15.35 -2.66
C GLY A 34 8.65 14.51 -1.40
N LEU A 35 9.77 14.53 -0.67
CA LEU A 35 9.93 13.79 0.58
C LEU A 35 9.15 14.42 1.73
N ASP A 36 8.97 15.73 1.72
CA ASP A 36 8.31 16.47 2.79
C ASP A 36 6.82 16.73 2.49
N ALA A 37 6.49 16.98 1.22
CA ALA A 37 5.17 17.45 0.82
C ALA A 37 4.27 16.33 0.24
N ASN A 38 4.84 15.34 -0.42
CA ASN A 38 4.07 14.34 -1.15
C ASN A 38 3.83 13.07 -0.34
N VAL A 39 2.58 12.74 -0.09
CA VAL A 39 2.18 11.49 0.56
C VAL A 39 2.42 10.31 -0.38
N THR A 40 3.13 9.28 0.11
CA THR A 40 3.27 8.00 -0.59
C THR A 40 1.96 7.22 -0.42
N HIS A 41 1.19 7.10 -1.49
CA HIS A 41 -0.08 6.43 -1.44
C HIS A 41 0.08 4.92 -1.59
N TYR A 42 0.44 4.43 -2.77
CA TYR A 42 0.56 3.00 -2.98
C TYR A 42 2.02 2.61 -3.17
N MET A 43 2.47 1.60 -2.41
CA MET A 43 3.85 1.14 -2.41
C MET A 43 3.99 -0.17 -3.17
N GLN A 44 3.10 -1.13 -2.93
CA GLN A 44 3.19 -2.44 -3.54
C GLN A 44 1.82 -3.07 -3.75
N VAL A 45 1.75 -3.94 -4.77
CA VAL A 45 0.59 -4.75 -5.11
C VAL A 45 0.98 -6.23 -5.02
N SER A 46 0.15 -7.02 -4.34
CA SER A 46 0.29 -8.48 -4.28
C SER A 46 -1.01 -9.14 -4.74
N PRO A 47 -1.05 -9.73 -5.94
CA PRO A 47 -2.21 -10.44 -6.44
C PRO A 47 -2.28 -11.86 -5.88
N THR A 48 -3.52 -12.32 -5.63
CA THR A 48 -3.83 -13.72 -5.38
C THR A 48 -4.87 -14.20 -6.41
N ARG A 49 -5.31 -15.45 -6.31
CA ARG A 49 -6.35 -15.96 -7.19
C ARG A 49 -7.65 -15.16 -7.09
N ASP A 50 -8.07 -14.83 -5.88
CA ASP A 50 -9.40 -14.29 -5.61
C ASP A 50 -9.39 -12.78 -5.31
N TYR A 51 -8.24 -12.25 -4.85
CA TYR A 51 -8.11 -10.88 -4.40
C TYR A 51 -6.82 -10.22 -4.86
N VAL A 52 -6.82 -8.90 -4.83
CA VAL A 52 -5.62 -8.08 -4.96
C VAL A 52 -5.41 -7.27 -3.67
N TYR A 53 -4.17 -7.24 -3.19
CA TYR A 53 -3.78 -6.52 -1.99
C TYR A 53 -2.85 -5.38 -2.36
N ILE A 54 -3.09 -4.20 -1.80
CA ILE A 54 -2.33 -3.00 -2.11
C ILE A 54 -1.87 -2.37 -0.79
N SER A 55 -0.56 -2.16 -0.65
CA SER A 55 0.00 -1.54 0.54
C SER A 55 0.24 -0.04 0.38
N TYR A 56 0.13 0.71 1.48
CA TYR A 56 0.46 2.13 1.52
C TYR A 56 0.72 2.63 2.95
N SER A 57 1.47 3.73 3.07
CA SER A 57 1.72 4.36 4.37
C SER A 57 0.69 5.43 4.74
N GLY A 58 0.19 6.17 3.76
CA GLY A 58 -0.66 7.34 3.97
C GLY A 58 0.09 8.55 4.55
N ARG A 59 1.43 8.50 4.56
CA ARG A 59 2.32 9.53 5.10
C ARG A 59 3.34 9.94 4.04
N THR A 60 3.97 11.10 4.23
CA THR A 60 5.13 11.49 3.42
C THR A 60 6.33 10.57 3.74
N PRO A 61 7.29 10.37 2.83
CA PRO A 61 8.49 9.58 3.11
C PRO A 61 9.26 10.11 4.32
N TYR A 62 9.36 11.43 4.47
CA TYR A 62 9.99 12.07 5.63
C TYR A 62 9.27 11.73 6.94
N ALA A 63 7.94 11.81 6.97
CA ALA A 63 7.17 11.44 8.15
C ALA A 63 7.33 9.95 8.51
N VAL A 64 7.39 9.06 7.50
CA VAL A 64 7.67 7.63 7.72
C VAL A 64 9.05 7.44 8.35
N GLY A 65 10.09 8.09 7.82
CA GLY A 65 11.44 8.01 8.38
C GLY A 65 11.49 8.49 9.84
N SER A 66 10.96 9.69 10.09
CA SER A 66 10.91 10.28 11.45
C SER A 66 10.11 9.42 12.44
N ASP A 67 9.02 8.81 12.03
CA ASP A 67 8.22 7.91 12.87
C ASP A 67 8.98 6.61 13.14
N ASN A 68 9.64 6.03 12.12
CA ASN A 68 10.43 4.81 12.29
C ASN A 68 11.58 5.02 13.29
N ASP A 69 12.26 6.16 13.23
CA ASP A 69 13.33 6.51 14.18
C ASP A 69 12.83 6.60 15.63
N LYS A 70 11.54 6.88 15.81
CA LYS A 70 10.86 6.91 17.13
C LYS A 70 10.23 5.57 17.51
N GLY A 71 10.38 4.54 16.68
CA GLY A 71 9.74 3.23 16.89
C GLY A 71 8.24 3.23 16.59
N ILE A 72 7.72 4.24 15.91
CA ILE A 72 6.30 4.31 15.49
C ILE A 72 6.17 3.65 14.13
N LEU A 73 5.92 2.35 14.13
CA LEU A 73 5.83 1.54 12.92
C LEU A 73 4.36 1.22 12.61
N TYR A 74 3.90 1.54 11.42
CA TYR A 74 2.62 1.06 10.89
C TYR A 74 2.51 1.26 9.38
N MET A 75 1.65 0.48 8.78
CA MET A 75 1.22 0.64 7.40
C MET A 75 -0.19 0.09 7.21
N TYR A 76 -0.75 0.33 6.05
CA TYR A 76 -2.06 -0.17 5.68
C TYR A 76 -1.96 -1.12 4.49
N VAL A 77 -2.85 -2.11 4.47
CA VAL A 77 -3.07 -2.99 3.32
C VAL A 77 -4.56 -3.00 3.01
N GLU A 78 -4.91 -2.68 1.79
CA GLU A 78 -6.27 -2.74 1.26
C GLU A 78 -6.45 -4.00 0.42
N GLN A 79 -7.52 -4.73 0.65
CA GLN A 79 -7.93 -5.92 -0.09
C GLN A 79 -9.10 -5.57 -1.00
N TYR A 80 -8.98 -5.94 -2.27
CA TYR A 80 -10.01 -5.74 -3.28
C TYR A 80 -10.32 -7.03 -4.02
N GLU A 81 -11.57 -7.19 -4.46
CA GLU A 81 -11.92 -8.13 -5.53
C GLU A 81 -11.30 -7.67 -6.87
N TRP A 82 -11.18 -8.58 -7.81
CA TRP A 82 -10.66 -8.27 -9.14
C TRP A 82 -11.51 -7.29 -9.97
N ASN A 83 -12.77 -7.08 -9.59
CA ASN A 83 -13.64 -6.05 -10.15
C ASN A 83 -13.47 -4.68 -9.50
N GLY A 84 -12.57 -4.56 -8.50
CA GLY A 84 -12.28 -3.33 -7.78
C GLY A 84 -13.22 -3.05 -6.60
N ASN A 85 -14.08 -3.99 -6.18
CA ASN A 85 -14.84 -3.82 -4.96
C ASN A 85 -13.92 -3.91 -3.74
N PRO A 86 -13.98 -2.96 -2.80
CA PRO A 86 -13.24 -3.03 -1.56
C PRO A 86 -13.82 -4.13 -0.66
N VAL A 87 -12.93 -4.96 -0.10
CA VAL A 87 -13.30 -6.06 0.78
C VAL A 87 -12.92 -5.73 2.21
N ARG A 88 -11.66 -5.37 2.44
CA ARG A 88 -11.13 -5.16 3.80
C ARG A 88 -9.93 -4.22 3.78
N LYS A 89 -9.71 -3.58 4.92
CA LYS A 89 -8.51 -2.80 5.19
C LYS A 89 -7.87 -3.29 6.48
N TYR A 90 -6.58 -3.54 6.42
CA TYR A 90 -5.75 -3.93 7.56
C TYR A 90 -4.87 -2.76 7.96
N LYS A 91 -4.67 -2.55 9.26
CA LYS A 91 -3.59 -1.74 9.81
C LYS A 91 -2.59 -2.70 10.43
N LEU A 92 -1.36 -2.67 9.95
CA LEU A 92 -0.27 -3.47 10.47
C LEU A 92 0.55 -2.64 11.46
N ASP A 93 1.16 -3.31 12.43
CA ASP A 93 2.00 -2.72 13.48
C ASP A 93 3.48 -2.70 13.08
N THR A 94 3.75 -2.87 11.81
CA THR A 94 5.09 -2.78 11.22
C THR A 94 5.05 -2.01 9.92
N PHE A 95 6.20 -1.49 9.49
CA PHE A 95 6.35 -0.80 8.20
C PHE A 95 7.29 -1.59 7.29
N SER A 96 6.89 -1.79 6.04
CA SER A 96 7.71 -2.40 5.00
C SER A 96 7.32 -1.87 3.63
N ILE A 97 8.31 -1.78 2.74
CA ILE A 97 8.10 -1.54 1.31
C ILE A 97 8.01 -2.84 0.51
N SER A 98 8.21 -4.00 1.16
CA SER A 98 8.15 -5.31 0.52
C SER A 98 7.05 -6.16 1.14
N MET A 99 6.08 -6.55 0.33
CA MET A 99 4.90 -7.29 0.74
C MET A 99 4.59 -8.42 -0.25
N MET A 100 4.22 -9.57 0.29
CA MET A 100 3.67 -10.69 -0.47
C MET A 100 2.49 -11.31 0.27
N VAL A 101 1.47 -11.72 -0.47
CA VAL A 101 0.33 -12.47 0.08
C VAL A 101 0.29 -13.88 -0.51
N ASP A 102 0.34 -14.89 0.35
CA ASP A 102 0.02 -16.27 -0.03
C ASP A 102 -1.48 -16.51 0.18
N GLY A 103 -2.22 -16.52 -0.91
CA GLY A 103 -3.67 -16.71 -0.87
C GLY A 103 -4.11 -18.13 -0.50
N ARG A 104 -3.22 -19.14 -0.61
CA ARG A 104 -3.54 -20.52 -0.19
C ARG A 104 -3.46 -20.71 1.31
N LEU A 105 -2.50 -20.06 1.94
CA LEU A 105 -2.29 -20.09 3.39
C LEU A 105 -2.98 -18.92 4.10
N ASN A 106 -3.55 -18.01 3.33
CA ASN A 106 -4.19 -16.78 3.81
C ASN A 106 -3.24 -15.95 4.70
N ARG A 107 -1.99 -15.80 4.26
CA ARG A 107 -0.92 -15.13 5.00
C ARG A 107 -0.36 -13.96 4.24
N LEU A 108 -0.15 -12.87 4.95
CA LEU A 108 0.60 -11.71 4.47
C LEU A 108 2.00 -11.75 5.06
N MET A 109 3.01 -11.63 4.22
CA MET A 109 4.42 -11.62 4.59
C MET A 109 5.05 -10.29 4.24
N LEU A 110 5.83 -9.74 5.16
CA LEU A 110 6.60 -8.53 4.99
C LEU A 110 8.08 -8.83 5.21
N ILE A 111 8.93 -8.09 4.48
CA ILE A 111 10.37 -8.06 4.73
C ILE A 111 10.73 -6.64 5.17
N THR A 112 11.35 -6.51 6.33
CA THR A 112 11.79 -5.22 6.88
C THR A 112 13.31 -5.19 6.99
N TYR A 113 13.88 -3.98 6.95
CA TYR A 113 15.33 -3.77 7.10
C TYR A 113 15.69 -3.19 8.47
N TYR A 114 14.70 -2.98 9.34
CA TYR A 114 14.85 -2.24 10.58
C TYR A 114 14.99 -3.14 11.81
N ASN A 115 14.82 -4.45 11.67
CA ASN A 115 14.83 -5.40 12.76
C ASN A 115 15.83 -6.52 12.52
N ASP A 116 16.37 -7.09 13.59
CA ASP A 116 17.25 -8.27 13.55
C ASP A 116 16.54 -9.50 12.95
N ASP A 117 15.24 -9.63 13.21
CA ASP A 117 14.37 -10.57 12.49
C ASP A 117 13.63 -9.82 11.37
N PRO A 118 14.03 -10.01 10.09
CA PRO A 118 13.48 -9.23 8.99
C PRO A 118 12.10 -9.69 8.52
N TYR A 119 11.59 -10.82 9.00
CA TYR A 119 10.37 -11.42 8.49
C TYR A 119 9.21 -11.23 9.45
N PHE A 120 8.10 -10.69 8.93
CA PHE A 120 6.82 -10.59 9.64
C PHE A 120 5.75 -11.34 8.86
N ILE A 121 5.01 -12.20 9.57
CA ILE A 121 3.93 -13.00 8.99
C ILE A 121 2.65 -12.70 9.74
N TYR A 122 1.64 -12.24 9.01
CA TYR A 122 0.30 -11.99 9.53
C TYR A 122 -0.68 -13.02 8.99
N GLN A 123 -1.48 -13.61 9.85
CA GLN A 123 -2.61 -14.42 9.43
C GLN A 123 -3.75 -13.48 9.04
N LEU A 124 -4.17 -13.53 7.77
CA LEU A 124 -5.31 -12.77 7.30
C LEU A 124 -6.60 -13.41 7.79
N LYS A 125 -7.61 -12.57 8.04
CA LYS A 125 -8.96 -13.08 8.40
C LYS A 125 -9.69 -13.51 7.13
N ASP A 126 -10.40 -14.59 7.23
CA ASP A 126 -11.32 -15.07 6.19
C ASP A 126 -12.51 -14.12 6.02
#